data_b5b302c91b18483406f0fb6409fe1468
#
_entry.id   b5b302c91b18483406f0fb6409fe1468
#
_cell.length_a   1.000
_cell.length_b   1.000
_cell.length_c   1.000
_cell.angle_alpha   90.00
_cell.angle_beta   90.00
_cell.angle_gamma   90.00
#
_symmetry.space_group_name_H-M   'P 1'
#
loop_
_entity.id
_entity.type
_entity.pdbx_description
1 polymer ?
#
loop_
_entity_poly.entity_id
_entity_poly.type
_entity_poly.pdbx_seq_one_letter_code
_entity_poly.pdbx_strand_id
1 'polypeptide(L)'
;HMQRLKTSNSEWWCSGFYPGTLFYLYEDTGNKELYAEGVRMLKLLEPEQYNVNTHDVGFMMYCSYGNANRVAPKPAYKDIMVNSARSLISRFSPVVGCIKSHNRKPDDYVVIIDNMMNLELLFWATQATGDSTFYDIAVKHADTTLKNHFRADNSLYHGLNYNPATGEIKHYQGGQGFSEKSAWARGQAWGLYGYTMMYRFTKDRKYLE
;
A
#
# COMPACT_ATOMS: atom_id res chain seq x y z
N HIS A 1 9.24 -31.47 17.52
CA HIS A 1 8.47 -30.26 17.76
C HIS A 1 7.51 -30.07 16.60
N MET A 2 6.20 -30.35 16.81
CA MET A 2 5.17 -29.90 15.87
C MET A 2 5.16 -28.38 15.88
N GLN A 3 5.61 -27.76 14.79
CA GLN A 3 5.44 -26.33 14.60
C GLN A 3 3.93 -26.05 14.42
N ARG A 4 3.31 -25.38 15.38
CA ARG A 4 1.93 -24.89 15.22
C ARG A 4 1.91 -23.83 14.14
N LEU A 5 1.02 -23.95 13.18
CA LEU A 5 0.74 -22.90 12.20
C LEU A 5 0.33 -21.63 12.96
N LYS A 6 1.08 -20.54 12.74
CA LYS A 6 0.76 -19.23 13.32
C LYS A 6 -0.20 -18.51 12.37
N THR A 7 -1.40 -18.25 12.85
CA THR A 7 -2.43 -17.49 12.11
C THR A 7 -2.43 -16.02 12.54
N SER A 8 -2.96 -15.15 11.70
CA SER A 8 -3.24 -13.73 11.98
C SER A 8 -4.70 -13.41 11.61
N ASN A 9 -5.18 -12.24 12.05
CA ASN A 9 -6.47 -11.71 11.65
C ASN A 9 -6.40 -11.03 10.27
N SER A 10 -7.55 -10.54 9.77
CA SER A 10 -7.67 -9.84 8.50
C SER A 10 -6.95 -8.49 8.48
N GLU A 11 -6.77 -7.83 9.63
CA GLU A 11 -6.12 -6.53 9.74
C GLU A 11 -4.60 -6.59 9.49
N TRP A 12 -4.00 -7.80 9.44
CA TRP A 12 -2.57 -7.93 9.18
C TRP A 12 -2.24 -7.58 7.73
N TRP A 13 -1.24 -6.75 7.51
CA TRP A 13 -0.87 -6.21 6.19
C TRP A 13 -0.67 -7.28 5.10
N CYS A 14 -0.26 -8.51 5.47
CA CYS A 14 -0.08 -9.62 4.54
C CYS A 14 -1.37 -10.37 4.19
N SER A 15 -2.51 -10.04 4.80
CA SER A 15 -3.74 -10.84 4.69
C SER A 15 -4.26 -10.96 3.24
N GLY A 16 -3.94 -9.98 2.39
CA GLY A 16 -4.31 -9.99 0.96
C GLY A 16 -3.48 -10.89 0.07
N PHE A 17 -2.26 -11.29 0.50
CA PHE A 17 -1.34 -12.03 -0.37
C PHE A 17 -1.76 -13.48 -0.60
N TYR A 18 -2.29 -14.16 0.42
CA TYR A 18 -2.74 -15.55 0.26
C TYR A 18 -3.85 -15.67 -0.79
N PRO A 19 -4.99 -14.96 -0.68
CA PRO A 19 -6.01 -15.00 -1.73
C PRO A 19 -5.48 -14.49 -3.08
N GLY A 20 -4.61 -13.48 -3.10
CA GLY A 20 -3.97 -13.01 -4.34
C GLY A 20 -3.17 -14.11 -5.04
N THR A 21 -2.37 -14.87 -4.29
CA THR A 21 -1.61 -16.02 -4.81
C THR A 21 -2.53 -17.09 -5.39
N LEU A 22 -3.66 -17.37 -4.73
CA LEU A 22 -4.62 -18.35 -5.22
C LEU A 22 -5.22 -17.95 -6.57
N PHE A 23 -5.48 -16.66 -6.81
CA PHE A 23 -5.97 -16.18 -8.11
C PHE A 23 -4.90 -16.26 -9.20
N TYR A 24 -3.64 -16.00 -8.92
CA TYR A 24 -2.55 -16.23 -9.87
C TYR A 24 -2.41 -17.72 -10.21
N LEU A 25 -2.43 -18.60 -9.22
CA LEU A 25 -2.38 -20.05 -9.45
C LEU A 25 -3.61 -20.55 -10.24
N TYR A 26 -4.80 -20.00 -9.97
CA TYR A 26 -5.98 -20.30 -10.75
C TYR A 26 -5.83 -19.89 -12.22
N GLU A 27 -5.30 -18.69 -12.47
CA GLU A 27 -5.06 -18.17 -13.83
C GLU A 27 -4.11 -19.06 -14.61
N ASP A 28 -3.06 -19.57 -13.97
CA ASP A 28 -2.06 -20.45 -14.59
C ASP A 28 -2.57 -21.88 -14.81
N THR A 29 -3.33 -22.42 -13.85
CA THR A 29 -3.68 -23.85 -13.83
C THR A 29 -5.11 -24.17 -14.25
N GLY A 30 -6.02 -23.17 -14.22
CA GLY A 30 -7.47 -23.38 -14.40
C GLY A 30 -8.14 -24.13 -13.25
N ASN A 31 -7.45 -24.40 -12.12
CA ASN A 31 -7.99 -25.17 -11.00
C ASN A 31 -9.05 -24.38 -10.24
N LYS A 32 -10.31 -24.81 -10.35
CA LYS A 32 -11.47 -24.16 -9.74
C LYS A 32 -11.48 -24.19 -8.21
N GLU A 33 -10.79 -25.14 -7.59
CA GLU A 33 -10.69 -25.20 -6.12
C GLU A 33 -9.86 -24.04 -5.59
N LEU A 34 -8.78 -23.66 -6.29
CA LEU A 34 -7.97 -22.48 -5.94
C LEU A 34 -8.80 -21.20 -6.03
N TYR A 35 -9.62 -21.07 -7.09
CA TYR A 35 -10.53 -19.95 -7.22
C TYR A 35 -11.57 -19.90 -6.10
N ALA A 36 -12.19 -21.05 -5.78
CA ALA A 36 -13.21 -21.15 -4.73
C ALA A 36 -12.64 -20.78 -3.35
N GLU A 37 -11.45 -21.27 -3.03
CA GLU A 37 -10.75 -20.90 -1.79
C GLU A 37 -10.37 -19.42 -1.77
N GLY A 38 -9.86 -18.87 -2.88
CA GLY A 38 -9.61 -17.43 -3.02
C GLY A 38 -10.85 -16.60 -2.70
N VAL A 39 -11.99 -16.94 -3.30
CA VAL A 39 -13.29 -16.27 -3.03
C VAL A 39 -13.72 -16.40 -1.58
N ARG A 40 -13.51 -17.57 -0.96
CA ARG A 40 -13.80 -17.78 0.47
C ARG A 40 -12.98 -16.84 1.34
N MET A 41 -11.70 -16.66 1.03
CA MET A 41 -10.80 -15.75 1.76
C MET A 41 -11.16 -14.28 1.58
N LEU A 42 -11.65 -13.87 0.39
CA LEU A 42 -12.10 -12.50 0.16
C LEU A 42 -13.19 -12.07 1.14
N LYS A 43 -14.14 -12.97 1.47
CA LYS A 43 -15.22 -12.65 2.44
C LYS A 43 -14.68 -12.29 3.82
N LEU A 44 -13.55 -12.87 4.21
CA LEU A 44 -12.91 -12.57 5.51
C LEU A 44 -12.22 -11.20 5.48
N LEU A 45 -11.80 -10.74 4.30
CA LEU A 45 -11.13 -9.44 4.11
C LEU A 45 -12.11 -8.30 3.84
N GLU A 46 -13.35 -8.60 3.50
CA GLU A 46 -14.35 -7.59 3.09
C GLU A 46 -14.49 -6.42 4.09
N PRO A 47 -14.48 -6.62 5.41
CA PRO A 47 -14.54 -5.51 6.37
C PRO A 47 -13.38 -4.52 6.28
N GLU A 48 -12.21 -4.96 5.79
CA GLU A 48 -11.01 -4.12 5.71
C GLU A 48 -11.13 -2.98 4.67
N GLN A 49 -12.14 -3.01 3.80
CA GLN A 49 -12.46 -1.90 2.92
C GLN A 49 -12.74 -0.58 3.67
N TYR A 50 -13.14 -0.66 4.94
CA TYR A 50 -13.41 0.48 5.81
C TYR A 50 -12.32 0.73 6.85
N ASN A 51 -11.19 0.03 6.77
CA ASN A 51 -10.09 0.18 7.71
C ASN A 51 -9.34 1.50 7.46
N VAL A 52 -9.48 2.44 8.40
CA VAL A 52 -8.83 3.74 8.38
C VAL A 52 -7.67 3.83 9.39
N ASN A 53 -7.24 2.72 9.98
CA ASN A 53 -6.21 2.70 11.03
C ASN A 53 -4.80 2.40 10.50
N THR A 54 -4.70 1.91 9.28
CA THR A 54 -3.42 1.58 8.62
C THR A 54 -3.41 2.07 7.17
N HIS A 55 -2.22 2.25 6.61
CA HIS A 55 -2.03 2.49 5.18
C HIS A 55 -2.04 1.18 4.36
N ASP A 56 -1.95 0.02 5.02
CA ASP A 56 -1.78 -1.28 4.37
C ASP A 56 -3.03 -1.77 3.62
N VAL A 57 -4.06 -0.93 3.54
CA VAL A 57 -5.30 -1.23 2.81
C VAL A 57 -5.03 -1.60 1.34
N GLY A 58 -4.02 -0.98 0.70
CA GLY A 58 -3.59 -1.36 -0.64
C GLY A 58 -3.05 -2.79 -0.70
N PHE A 59 -2.17 -3.18 0.23
CA PHE A 59 -1.66 -4.55 0.36
C PHE A 59 -2.77 -5.57 0.60
N MET A 60 -3.70 -5.25 1.50
CA MET A 60 -4.80 -6.14 1.84
C MET A 60 -5.80 -6.28 0.70
N MET A 61 -6.26 -5.17 0.12
CA MET A 61 -7.42 -5.15 -0.76
C MET A 61 -7.04 -5.21 -2.24
N TYR A 62 -5.95 -4.55 -2.67
CA TYR A 62 -5.57 -4.58 -4.08
C TYR A 62 -4.89 -5.90 -4.47
N CYS A 63 -4.07 -6.48 -3.57
CA CYS A 63 -3.50 -7.81 -3.81
C CYS A 63 -4.57 -8.92 -3.82
N SER A 64 -5.68 -8.77 -3.10
CA SER A 64 -6.76 -9.76 -3.01
C SER A 64 -7.90 -9.48 -4.01
N TYR A 65 -8.74 -8.49 -3.72
CA TYR A 65 -9.87 -8.10 -4.57
C TYR A 65 -9.44 -7.58 -5.94
N GLY A 66 -8.28 -6.90 -6.03
CA GLY A 66 -7.72 -6.47 -7.30
C GLY A 66 -7.43 -7.64 -8.24
N ASN A 67 -6.77 -8.69 -7.74
CA ASN A 67 -6.53 -9.91 -8.53
C ASN A 67 -7.82 -10.68 -8.83
N ALA A 68 -8.75 -10.77 -7.88
CA ALA A 68 -10.05 -11.39 -8.13
C ALA A 68 -10.83 -10.66 -9.24
N ASN A 69 -10.83 -9.32 -9.20
CA ASN A 69 -11.51 -8.51 -10.22
C ASN A 69 -10.83 -8.61 -11.59
N ARG A 70 -9.50 -8.75 -11.64
CA ARG A 70 -8.75 -8.95 -12.88
C ARG A 70 -9.10 -10.29 -13.55
N VAL A 71 -9.21 -11.35 -12.75
CA VAL A 71 -9.44 -12.72 -13.25
C VAL A 71 -10.93 -12.99 -13.54
N ALA A 72 -11.82 -12.51 -12.67
CA ALA A 72 -13.27 -12.72 -12.76
C ALA A 72 -14.01 -11.47 -12.26
N PRO A 73 -14.16 -10.42 -13.09
CA PRO A 73 -14.74 -9.14 -12.69
C PRO A 73 -16.15 -9.29 -12.12
N LYS A 74 -16.41 -8.57 -11.01
CA LYS A 74 -17.75 -8.45 -10.40
C LYS A 74 -17.98 -7.01 -9.97
N PRO A 75 -19.19 -6.44 -10.15
CA PRO A 75 -19.49 -5.08 -9.70
C PRO A 75 -19.16 -4.87 -8.21
N ALA A 76 -19.51 -5.81 -7.34
CA ALA A 76 -19.21 -5.74 -5.91
C ALA A 76 -17.70 -5.62 -5.59
N TYR A 77 -16.83 -6.24 -6.39
CA TYR A 77 -15.38 -6.12 -6.20
C TYR A 77 -14.89 -4.70 -6.51
N LYS A 78 -15.47 -4.08 -7.53
CA LYS A 78 -15.20 -2.67 -7.85
C LYS A 78 -15.59 -1.76 -6.70
N ASP A 79 -16.78 -1.93 -6.14
CA ASP A 79 -17.29 -1.10 -5.03
C ASP A 79 -16.42 -1.24 -3.79
N ILE A 80 -16.03 -2.48 -3.44
CA ILE A 80 -15.14 -2.77 -2.32
C ILE A 80 -13.78 -2.08 -2.50
N MET A 81 -13.18 -2.17 -3.68
CA MET A 81 -11.89 -1.53 -3.95
C MET A 81 -11.97 0.00 -3.94
N VAL A 82 -13.07 0.59 -4.43
CA VAL A 82 -13.30 2.05 -4.37
C VAL A 82 -13.46 2.49 -2.91
N ASN A 83 -14.19 1.75 -2.08
CA ASN A 83 -14.29 2.02 -0.64
C ASN A 83 -12.92 1.93 0.04
N SER A 84 -12.13 0.92 -0.31
CA SER A 84 -10.76 0.76 0.18
C SER A 84 -9.86 1.96 -0.18
N ALA A 85 -9.97 2.45 -1.42
CA ALA A 85 -9.25 3.64 -1.86
C ALA A 85 -9.68 4.89 -1.06
N ARG A 86 -10.98 5.06 -0.78
CA ARG A 86 -11.49 6.13 0.08
C ARG A 86 -10.96 6.03 1.51
N SER A 87 -10.92 4.84 2.07
CA SER A 87 -10.33 4.59 3.40
C SER A 87 -8.84 4.96 3.41
N LEU A 88 -8.09 4.62 2.37
CA LEU A 88 -6.67 4.95 2.26
C LEU A 88 -6.44 6.47 2.17
N ILE A 89 -7.17 7.19 1.30
CA ILE A 89 -6.99 8.64 1.13
C ILE A 89 -7.47 9.44 2.34
N SER A 90 -8.37 8.91 3.18
CA SER A 90 -8.79 9.59 4.42
C SER A 90 -7.63 9.83 5.40
N ARG A 91 -6.51 9.13 5.20
CA ARG A 91 -5.28 9.25 5.98
C ARG A 91 -4.29 10.28 5.42
N PHE A 92 -4.65 10.95 4.31
CA PHE A 92 -3.80 11.95 3.68
C PHE A 92 -3.86 13.29 4.44
N SER A 93 -2.70 13.91 4.62
CA SER A 93 -2.60 15.29 5.11
C SER A 93 -2.04 16.19 4.01
N PRO A 94 -2.77 17.23 3.60
CA PRO A 94 -2.24 18.21 2.63
C PRO A 94 -1.06 19.01 3.19
N VAL A 95 -0.97 19.19 4.51
CA VAL A 95 0.14 19.89 5.18
C VAL A 95 1.43 19.08 5.08
N VAL A 96 1.37 17.77 5.34
CA VAL A 96 2.53 16.87 5.22
C VAL A 96 2.77 16.46 3.76
N GLY A 97 1.72 16.41 2.94
CA GLY A 97 1.77 15.93 1.57
C GLY A 97 1.88 14.41 1.44
N CYS A 98 1.53 13.65 2.49
CA CYS A 98 1.61 12.20 2.52
C CYS A 98 0.39 11.56 3.19
N ILE A 99 0.19 10.26 2.92
CA ILE A 99 -0.74 9.38 3.63
C ILE A 99 -0.03 8.87 4.89
N LYS A 100 -0.65 9.02 6.06
CA LYS A 100 -0.13 8.54 7.33
C LYS A 100 -0.08 7.00 7.38
N SER A 101 1.04 6.44 7.80
CA SER A 101 1.20 4.98 7.84
C SER A 101 0.52 4.32 9.04
N HIS A 102 0.79 4.78 10.24
CA HIS A 102 0.29 4.17 11.47
C HIS A 102 -0.15 5.21 12.49
N ASN A 103 -1.10 4.83 13.36
CA ASN A 103 -1.58 5.64 14.47
C ASN A 103 -0.87 5.22 15.75
N ARG A 104 0.35 5.78 16.02
CA ARG A 104 1.13 5.45 17.23
C ARG A 104 0.84 6.42 18.37
N LYS A 105 1.07 7.70 18.14
CA LYS A 105 0.84 8.78 19.10
C LYS A 105 0.07 9.91 18.43
N PRO A 106 -0.71 10.72 19.19
CA PRO A 106 -1.48 11.83 18.63
C PRO A 106 -0.63 12.83 17.84
N ASP A 107 0.58 13.15 18.34
CA ASP A 107 1.47 14.15 17.77
C ASP A 107 2.44 13.58 16.71
N ASP A 108 2.31 12.30 16.36
CA ASP A 108 3.14 11.63 15.37
C ASP A 108 2.41 11.54 14.02
N TYR A 109 3.13 11.90 12.97
CA TYR A 109 2.72 11.65 11.61
C TYR A 109 3.78 10.82 10.89
N VAL A 110 3.72 9.51 11.11
CA VAL A 110 4.72 8.58 10.58
C VAL A 110 4.34 8.18 9.16
N VAL A 111 5.31 8.28 8.26
CA VAL A 111 5.24 7.80 6.88
C VAL A 111 6.41 6.85 6.67
N ILE A 112 6.14 5.62 6.23
CA ILE A 112 7.15 4.63 5.87
C ILE A 112 7.13 4.36 4.38
N ILE A 113 8.27 3.91 3.85
CA ILE A 113 8.47 3.67 2.41
C ILE A 113 7.49 2.62 1.85
N ASP A 114 7.03 1.70 2.68
CA ASP A 114 6.03 0.67 2.35
C ASP A 114 4.75 1.27 1.76
N ASN A 115 4.43 2.51 2.11
CA ASN A 115 3.24 3.19 1.61
C ASN A 115 3.23 3.33 0.07
N MET A 116 4.40 3.38 -0.55
CA MET A 116 4.50 3.41 -2.02
C MET A 116 3.82 2.22 -2.69
N MET A 117 3.78 1.07 -2.01
CA MET A 117 3.10 -0.14 -2.49
C MET A 117 1.57 -0.03 -2.49
N ASN A 118 1.01 0.89 -1.69
CA ASN A 118 -0.44 1.05 -1.55
C ASN A 118 -1.03 2.04 -2.58
N LEU A 119 -0.19 2.80 -3.28
CA LEU A 119 -0.62 3.81 -4.23
C LEU A 119 -1.24 3.24 -5.51
N GLU A 120 -0.92 2.00 -5.89
CA GLU A 120 -1.48 1.35 -7.09
C GLU A 120 -3.01 1.23 -7.00
N LEU A 121 -3.55 0.98 -5.81
CA LEU A 121 -4.99 1.02 -5.54
C LEU A 121 -5.60 2.38 -5.92
N LEU A 122 -4.90 3.49 -5.66
CA LEU A 122 -5.40 4.83 -5.96
C LEU A 122 -5.42 5.12 -7.46
N PHE A 123 -4.40 4.71 -8.20
CA PHE A 123 -4.40 4.82 -9.66
C PHE A 123 -5.51 3.98 -10.28
N TRP A 124 -5.71 2.76 -9.79
CA TRP A 124 -6.81 1.92 -10.21
C TRP A 124 -8.17 2.59 -9.92
N ALA A 125 -8.35 3.18 -8.73
CA ALA A 125 -9.59 3.85 -8.35
C ALA A 125 -9.88 5.06 -9.27
N THR A 126 -8.84 5.85 -9.63
CA THR A 126 -8.99 6.91 -10.62
C THR A 126 -9.52 6.39 -11.95
N GLN A 127 -8.93 5.31 -12.48
CA GLN A 127 -9.36 4.72 -13.75
C GLN A 127 -10.78 4.15 -13.66
N ALA A 128 -11.14 3.57 -12.52
CA ALA A 128 -12.44 2.93 -12.31
C ALA A 128 -13.59 3.94 -12.11
N THR A 129 -13.31 5.13 -11.57
CA THR A 129 -14.32 6.13 -11.18
C THR A 129 -14.29 7.41 -12.01
N GLY A 130 -13.15 7.75 -12.60
CA GLY A 130 -12.89 9.05 -13.22
C GLY A 130 -12.56 10.17 -12.20
N ASP A 131 -12.50 9.87 -10.90
CA ASP A 131 -12.17 10.85 -9.85
C ASP A 131 -10.65 11.00 -9.74
N SER A 132 -10.15 12.20 -10.12
CA SER A 132 -8.72 12.53 -10.08
C SER A 132 -8.16 12.69 -8.68
N THR A 133 -9.00 12.84 -7.66
CA THR A 133 -8.56 13.01 -6.27
C THR A 133 -7.61 11.88 -5.82
N PHE A 134 -7.89 10.65 -6.23
CA PHE A 134 -7.04 9.51 -5.92
C PHE A 134 -5.66 9.64 -6.58
N TYR A 135 -5.63 10.02 -7.86
CA TYR A 135 -4.39 10.26 -8.61
C TYR A 135 -3.56 11.38 -7.98
N ASP A 136 -4.20 12.52 -7.69
CA ASP A 136 -3.52 13.70 -7.15
C ASP A 136 -2.88 13.41 -5.79
N ILE A 137 -3.57 12.67 -4.93
CA ILE A 137 -3.04 12.23 -3.63
C ILE A 137 -1.88 11.24 -3.80
N ALA A 138 -1.98 10.28 -4.72
CA ALA A 138 -0.91 9.33 -4.99
C ALA A 138 0.36 10.04 -5.48
N VAL A 139 0.23 10.97 -6.43
CA VAL A 139 1.34 11.77 -6.96
C VAL A 139 1.94 12.64 -5.87
N LYS A 140 1.11 13.33 -5.08
CA LYS A 140 1.60 14.20 -4.00
C LYS A 140 2.37 13.41 -2.94
N HIS A 141 1.86 12.22 -2.56
CA HIS A 141 2.55 11.32 -1.65
C HIS A 141 3.90 10.88 -2.20
N ALA A 142 3.94 10.43 -3.46
CA ALA A 142 5.17 9.97 -4.09
C ALA A 142 6.21 11.10 -4.23
N ASP A 143 5.80 12.30 -4.61
CA ASP A 143 6.70 13.47 -4.72
C ASP A 143 7.30 13.86 -3.38
N THR A 144 6.50 13.85 -2.32
CA THR A 144 6.99 14.14 -0.97
C THR A 144 7.94 13.03 -0.48
N THR A 145 7.64 11.78 -0.78
CA THR A 145 8.49 10.63 -0.46
C THR A 145 9.80 10.67 -1.26
N LEU A 146 9.75 11.01 -2.55
CA LEU A 146 10.95 11.18 -3.39
C LEU A 146 11.90 12.20 -2.80
N LYS A 147 11.37 13.34 -2.39
CA LYS A 147 12.15 14.43 -1.79
C LYS A 147 12.79 14.06 -0.45
N ASN A 148 12.09 13.27 0.38
CA ASN A 148 12.41 13.18 1.80
C ASN A 148 12.99 11.83 2.25
N HIS A 149 12.68 10.72 1.54
CA HIS A 149 13.12 9.37 1.94
C HIS A 149 14.46 8.97 1.34
N PHE A 150 14.89 9.58 0.23
CA PHE A 150 16.18 9.27 -0.36
C PHE A 150 17.34 9.91 0.40
N ARG A 151 18.41 9.14 0.58
CA ARG A 151 19.71 9.61 1.05
C ARG A 151 20.56 10.04 -0.14
N ALA A 152 21.67 10.71 0.16
CA ALA A 152 22.61 11.17 -0.87
C ALA A 152 23.23 10.03 -1.69
N ASP A 153 23.25 8.81 -1.16
CA ASP A 153 23.75 7.60 -1.83
C ASP A 153 22.63 6.82 -2.56
N ASN A 154 21.46 7.42 -2.73
CA ASN A 154 20.25 6.85 -3.31
C ASN A 154 19.64 5.69 -2.52
N SER A 155 20.12 5.38 -1.33
CA SER A 155 19.41 4.48 -0.43
C SER A 155 18.23 5.18 0.24
N LEU A 156 17.28 4.41 0.78
CA LEU A 156 16.04 4.94 1.36
C LEU A 156 16.03 4.77 2.88
N TYR A 157 15.57 5.82 3.56
CA TYR A 157 15.11 5.69 4.94
C TYR A 157 13.85 4.81 4.98
N HIS A 158 13.74 3.97 6.02
CA HIS A 158 12.50 3.21 6.21
C HIS A 158 11.32 4.14 6.51
N GLY A 159 11.48 5.07 7.43
CA GLY A 159 10.38 5.96 7.82
C GLY A 159 10.84 7.32 8.29
N LEU A 160 9.91 8.26 8.21
CA LEU A 160 10.02 9.62 8.70
C LEU A 160 8.85 9.94 9.60
N ASN A 161 9.11 10.72 10.66
CA ASN A 161 8.05 11.32 11.47
C ASN A 161 7.97 12.81 11.18
N TYR A 162 6.80 13.27 10.78
CA TYR A 162 6.54 14.66 10.48
C TYR A 162 5.78 15.35 11.60
N ASN A 163 5.92 16.67 11.67
CA ASN A 163 5.02 17.51 12.45
C ASN A 163 3.69 17.64 11.69
N PRO A 164 2.55 17.18 12.21
CA PRO A 164 1.28 17.24 11.50
C PRO A 164 0.76 18.65 11.24
N ALA A 165 1.20 19.65 12.04
CA ALA A 165 0.78 21.02 11.89
C ALA A 165 1.62 21.85 10.89
N THR A 166 2.91 21.50 10.72
CA THR A 166 3.83 22.27 9.86
C THR A 166 4.32 21.49 8.63
N GLY A 167 4.22 20.15 8.64
CA GLY A 167 4.77 19.29 7.59
C GLY A 167 6.30 19.11 7.67
N GLU A 168 6.96 19.66 8.69
CA GLU A 168 8.40 19.53 8.85
C GLU A 168 8.79 18.15 9.37
N ILE A 169 9.96 17.65 8.95
CA ILE A 169 10.50 16.39 9.44
C ILE A 169 11.00 16.57 10.86
N LYS A 170 10.43 15.83 11.80
CA LYS A 170 10.89 15.79 13.20
C LYS A 170 12.13 14.91 13.36
N HIS A 171 12.10 13.71 12.79
CA HIS A 171 13.21 12.76 12.81
C HIS A 171 13.03 11.64 11.79
N TYR A 172 14.14 11.01 11.42
CA TYR A 172 14.21 9.82 10.59
C TYR A 172 14.13 8.57 11.47
N GLN A 173 13.56 7.50 10.94
CA GLN A 173 13.38 6.23 11.67
C GLN A 173 14.06 5.08 10.90
N GLY A 174 14.90 4.31 11.61
CA GLY A 174 15.47 3.08 11.09
C GLY A 174 14.43 1.97 10.92
N GLY A 175 13.39 2.00 11.73
CA GLY A 175 12.24 1.12 11.64
C GLY A 175 12.62 -0.36 11.68
N GLN A 176 12.40 -1.10 10.59
CA GLN A 176 12.73 -2.52 10.46
C GLN A 176 14.19 -2.77 10.03
N GLY A 177 14.97 -1.74 9.77
CA GLY A 177 16.39 -1.84 9.47
C GLY A 177 17.23 -2.19 10.71
N PHE A 178 18.48 -2.55 10.50
CA PHE A 178 19.41 -2.85 11.58
C PHE A 178 19.70 -1.63 12.48
N SER A 179 19.74 -0.44 11.88
CA SER A 179 19.91 0.84 12.57
C SER A 179 19.31 1.98 11.75
N GLU A 180 19.24 3.18 12.31
CA GLU A 180 18.80 4.39 11.58
C GLU A 180 19.68 4.72 10.37
N LYS A 181 20.94 4.32 10.41
CA LYS A 181 21.92 4.55 9.34
C LYS A 181 21.93 3.42 8.29
N SER A 182 21.32 2.26 8.58
CA SER A 182 21.29 1.14 7.64
C SER A 182 20.20 1.31 6.60
N ALA A 183 20.41 0.69 5.43
CA ALA A 183 19.39 0.51 4.41
C ALA A 183 18.68 -0.84 4.65
N TRP A 184 17.36 -0.81 4.81
CA TRP A 184 16.57 -2.02 4.97
C TRP A 184 16.19 -2.59 3.59
N ALA A 185 16.68 -3.80 3.26
CA ALA A 185 16.58 -4.39 1.92
C ALA A 185 15.16 -4.40 1.35
N ARG A 186 14.16 -4.82 2.15
CA ARG A 186 12.76 -4.82 1.69
C ARG A 186 12.24 -3.39 1.44
N GLY A 187 12.65 -2.40 2.23
CA GLY A 187 12.31 -0.99 1.99
C GLY A 187 12.89 -0.45 0.70
N GLN A 188 14.12 -0.86 0.34
CA GLN A 188 14.70 -0.51 -0.96
C GLN A 188 13.87 -1.12 -2.10
N ALA A 189 13.44 -2.37 -1.96
CA ALA A 189 12.57 -3.03 -2.94
C ALA A 189 11.20 -2.34 -3.05
N TRP A 190 10.61 -1.87 -1.95
CA TRP A 190 9.36 -1.09 -1.98
C TRP A 190 9.52 0.23 -2.73
N GLY A 191 10.62 0.93 -2.53
CA GLY A 191 10.93 2.14 -3.28
C GLY A 191 11.07 1.86 -4.77
N LEU A 192 11.89 0.87 -5.15
CA LEU A 192 12.08 0.49 -6.55
C LEU A 192 10.75 0.12 -7.23
N TYR A 193 9.95 -0.72 -6.61
CA TYR A 193 8.63 -1.08 -7.14
C TYR A 193 7.73 0.15 -7.24
N GLY A 194 7.63 0.93 -6.16
CA GLY A 194 6.74 2.07 -6.07
C GLY A 194 7.03 3.12 -7.14
N TYR A 195 8.30 3.49 -7.34
CA TYR A 195 8.65 4.49 -8.37
C TYR A 195 8.55 3.93 -9.80
N THR A 196 8.82 2.64 -10.01
CA THR A 196 8.53 1.98 -11.29
C THR A 196 7.03 2.05 -11.60
N MET A 197 6.17 1.78 -10.62
CA MET A 197 4.71 1.88 -10.73
C MET A 197 4.29 3.34 -10.99
N MET A 198 4.86 4.31 -10.26
CA MET A 198 4.61 5.74 -10.50
C MET A 198 4.90 6.13 -11.94
N TYR A 199 6.04 5.72 -12.49
CA TYR A 199 6.37 5.97 -13.90
C TYR A 199 5.36 5.28 -14.85
N ARG A 200 4.95 4.06 -14.56
CA ARG A 200 3.97 3.34 -15.40
C ARG A 200 2.66 4.11 -15.54
N PHE A 201 2.16 4.71 -14.47
CA PHE A 201 0.89 5.43 -14.47
C PHE A 201 1.00 6.90 -14.91
N THR A 202 2.06 7.60 -14.53
CA THR A 202 2.20 9.04 -14.81
C THR A 202 2.96 9.36 -16.08
N LYS A 203 3.88 8.47 -16.51
CA LYS A 203 4.90 8.71 -17.55
C LYS A 203 5.85 9.86 -17.24
N ASP A 204 5.87 10.35 -16.01
CA ASP A 204 6.79 11.39 -15.59
C ASP A 204 8.18 10.79 -15.32
N ARG A 205 9.16 11.30 -16.07
CA ARG A 205 10.54 10.79 -16.04
C ARG A 205 11.26 11.02 -14.70
N LYS A 206 10.81 11.97 -13.87
CA LYS A 206 11.38 12.19 -12.53
C LYS A 206 11.38 10.95 -11.65
N TYR A 207 10.53 9.96 -11.96
CA TYR A 207 10.44 8.69 -11.22
C TYR A 207 11.37 7.59 -11.76
N LEU A 208 12.18 7.89 -12.79
CA LEU A 208 13.21 6.98 -13.35
C LEU A 208 14.63 7.33 -12.91
N GLU A 209 14.84 8.54 -12.42
CA GLU A 209 16.13 9.09 -11.98
C GLU A 209 16.42 8.76 -10.53
#